data_896b16bff971966e9f58c8de4e90d978
#
_entry.id   896b16bff971966e9f58c8de4e90d978
#
_cell.length_a   1.000
_cell.length_b   1.000
_cell.length_c   1.000
_cell.angle_alpha   90.00
_cell.angle_beta   90.00
_cell.angle_gamma   90.00
#
_symmetry.space_group_name_H-M   'P 1'
#
loop_
_entity.id
_entity.type
_entity.pdbx_description
1 polymer ?
#
loop_
_entity_poly.entity_id
_entity_poly.type
_entity_poly.pdbx_seq_one_letter_code
_entity_poly.pdbx_strand_id
1 'polypeptide(L)'
;MIWNPEHECMNVDSLRALQFARLKNLVERVYNTVPFYKEKLDKAGVKPSDIKCLADISKLPFTTKTDLRDTYPYGLLAVPQSEIVEIHMSSGTTGTPVVDAYTAKDLDDWAEGMARTLSGAGATHNDTIQNAYGYGLFTGGMGVHHGARKLGATVIPISSGNTQKQLMLMRDFKSNLFTCTPSYAMYMAEQ
;
A
#
# COMPACT_ATOMS: atom_id res chain seq x y z
N MET A 1 1.13 -10.92 -16.65
CA MET A 1 0.30 -10.08 -17.55
C MET A 1 0.52 -8.61 -17.18
N ILE A 2 0.37 -7.67 -18.12
CA ILE A 2 0.44 -6.22 -17.85
C ILE A 2 -0.98 -5.73 -17.61
N TRP A 3 -1.22 -5.11 -16.47
CA TRP A 3 -2.51 -4.55 -16.09
C TRP A 3 -2.74 -3.16 -16.65
N ASN A 4 -1.74 -2.30 -16.49
CA ASN A 4 -1.80 -0.90 -16.90
C ASN A 4 -0.63 -0.57 -17.86
N PRO A 5 -0.79 -0.82 -19.17
CA PRO A 5 0.28 -0.60 -20.16
C PRO A 5 0.79 0.84 -20.20
N GLU A 6 -0.08 1.82 -19.96
CA GLU A 6 0.29 3.24 -19.97
C GLU A 6 1.38 3.54 -18.94
N HIS A 7 1.27 2.98 -17.74
CA HIS A 7 2.23 3.23 -16.66
C HIS A 7 3.32 2.15 -16.57
N GLU A 8 3.00 0.89 -16.88
CA GLU A 8 3.96 -0.22 -16.74
C GLU A 8 4.91 -0.32 -17.93
N CYS A 9 4.49 0.17 -19.11
CA CYS A 9 5.31 0.17 -20.33
C CYS A 9 5.83 1.56 -20.69
N MET A 10 5.76 2.51 -19.76
CA MET A 10 6.25 3.87 -19.96
C MET A 10 7.75 3.87 -20.26
N ASN A 11 8.19 4.66 -21.24
CA ASN A 11 9.62 4.83 -21.47
C ASN A 11 10.32 5.52 -20.29
N VAL A 12 11.62 5.29 -20.15
CA VAL A 12 12.40 5.73 -18.98
C VAL A 12 12.37 7.26 -18.80
N ASP A 13 12.38 8.02 -19.86
CA ASP A 13 12.42 9.50 -19.76
C ASP A 13 11.06 10.03 -19.26
N SER A 14 9.96 9.51 -19.79
CA SER A 14 8.61 9.84 -19.31
C SER A 14 8.40 9.40 -17.86
N LEU A 15 8.90 8.21 -17.49
CA LEU A 15 8.85 7.72 -16.11
C LEU A 15 9.61 8.64 -15.15
N ARG A 16 10.83 9.06 -15.51
CA ARG A 16 11.62 9.99 -14.70
C ARG A 16 10.98 11.36 -14.57
N ALA A 17 10.40 11.87 -15.66
CA ALA A 17 9.64 13.13 -15.63
C ALA A 17 8.45 13.05 -14.67
N LEU A 18 7.68 11.95 -14.74
CA LEU A 18 6.55 11.70 -13.82
C LEU A 18 7.02 11.58 -12.37
N GLN A 19 8.08 10.82 -12.12
CA GLN A 19 8.67 10.67 -10.79
C GLN A 19 9.12 12.01 -10.20
N PHE A 20 9.77 12.83 -11.02
CA PHE A 20 10.21 14.16 -10.58
C PHE A 20 9.04 15.08 -10.26
N ALA A 21 8.03 15.13 -11.11
CA ALA A 21 6.83 15.93 -10.87
C ALA A 21 6.12 15.51 -9.56
N ARG A 22 5.98 14.20 -9.32
CA ARG A 22 5.38 13.67 -8.08
C ARG A 22 6.24 13.97 -6.85
N LEU A 23 7.57 13.83 -6.94
CA LEU A 23 8.49 14.15 -5.85
C LEU A 23 8.37 15.62 -5.45
N LYS A 24 8.40 16.53 -6.43
CA LYS A 24 8.28 17.97 -6.20
C LYS A 24 6.97 18.31 -5.51
N ASN A 25 5.87 17.81 -6.04
CA ASN A 25 4.54 18.03 -5.46
C ASN A 25 4.42 17.48 -4.03
N LEU A 26 5.00 16.29 -3.78
CA LEU A 26 5.00 15.68 -2.45
C LEU A 26 5.76 16.55 -1.44
N VAL A 27 7.00 16.95 -1.78
CA VAL A 27 7.85 17.77 -0.89
C VAL A 27 7.19 19.12 -0.60
N GLU A 28 6.63 19.77 -1.62
CA GLU A 28 5.91 21.03 -1.45
C GLU A 28 4.68 20.88 -0.56
N ARG A 29 3.89 19.82 -0.78
CA ARG A 29 2.71 19.52 0.04
C ARG A 29 3.08 19.29 1.49
N VAL A 30 3.98 18.36 1.78
CA VAL A 30 4.31 18.01 3.18
C VAL A 30 5.02 19.16 3.90
N TYR A 31 5.80 19.98 3.20
CA TYR A 31 6.40 21.17 3.77
C TYR A 31 5.35 22.21 4.20
N ASN A 32 4.29 22.38 3.42
CA ASN A 32 3.27 23.37 3.66
C ASN A 32 2.16 22.91 4.63
N THR A 33 1.89 21.60 4.70
CA THR A 33 0.74 21.06 5.43
C THR A 33 1.09 20.23 6.67
N VAL A 34 2.33 19.72 6.78
CA VAL A 34 2.73 18.85 7.88
C VAL A 34 3.84 19.52 8.71
N PRO A 35 3.52 20.05 9.91
CA PRO A 35 4.50 20.77 10.74
C PRO A 35 5.77 19.98 11.02
N PHE A 36 5.66 18.67 11.26
CA PHE A 36 6.78 17.77 11.46
C PHE A 36 7.77 17.78 10.27
N TYR A 37 7.28 17.65 9.04
CA TYR A 37 8.15 17.67 7.87
C TYR A 37 8.72 19.04 7.58
N LYS A 38 7.94 20.10 7.83
CA LYS A 38 8.45 21.47 7.72
C LYS A 38 9.65 21.69 8.63
N GLU A 39 9.53 21.35 9.91
CA GLU A 39 10.62 21.48 10.88
C GLU A 39 11.84 20.62 10.51
N LYS A 40 11.61 19.38 10.09
CA LYS A 40 12.67 18.44 9.72
C LYS A 40 13.45 18.90 8.49
N LEU A 41 12.76 19.43 7.48
CA LEU A 41 13.37 20.00 6.28
C LEU A 41 14.11 21.30 6.59
N ASP A 42 13.54 22.19 7.43
CA ASP A 42 14.19 23.43 7.85
C ASP A 42 15.47 23.15 8.64
N LYS A 43 15.48 22.14 9.54
CA LYS A 43 16.68 21.71 10.27
C LYS A 43 17.76 21.15 9.34
N ALA A 44 17.37 20.49 8.25
CA ALA A 44 18.30 20.01 7.21
C ALA A 44 18.75 21.08 6.24
N GLY A 45 18.25 22.33 6.36
CA GLY A 45 18.55 23.43 5.45
C GLY A 45 17.97 23.23 4.04
N VAL A 46 16.92 22.42 3.89
CA VAL A 46 16.32 22.06 2.60
C VAL A 46 14.95 22.73 2.46
N LYS A 47 14.72 23.39 1.33
CA LYS A 47 13.45 23.98 0.94
C LYS A 47 12.85 23.24 -0.27
N PRO A 48 11.53 23.28 -0.47
CA PRO A 48 10.92 22.71 -1.68
C PRO A 48 11.55 23.20 -2.99
N SER A 49 11.99 24.46 -3.04
CA SER A 49 12.67 25.08 -4.18
C SER A 49 14.04 24.47 -4.51
N ASP A 50 14.64 23.71 -3.58
CA ASP A 50 15.94 23.08 -3.76
C ASP A 50 15.83 21.74 -4.51
N ILE A 51 14.60 21.24 -4.70
CA ILE A 51 14.31 20.02 -5.45
C ILE A 51 14.11 20.40 -6.92
N LYS A 52 15.20 20.35 -7.70
CA LYS A 52 15.26 20.77 -9.10
C LYS A 52 15.35 19.61 -10.07
N CYS A 53 15.72 18.44 -9.59
CA CYS A 53 15.78 17.21 -10.38
C CYS A 53 15.54 15.98 -9.47
N LEU A 54 15.35 14.81 -10.07
CA LEU A 54 15.08 13.58 -9.32
C LEU A 54 16.22 13.17 -8.38
N ALA A 55 17.48 13.47 -8.74
CA ALA A 55 18.64 13.17 -7.91
C ALA A 55 18.67 13.97 -6.59
N ASP A 56 17.96 15.08 -6.52
CA ASP A 56 17.84 15.91 -5.30
C ASP A 56 17.08 15.21 -4.17
N ILE A 57 16.46 14.05 -4.41
CA ILE A 57 15.90 13.19 -3.36
C ILE A 57 16.94 12.88 -2.27
N SER A 58 18.23 12.85 -2.63
CA SER A 58 19.34 12.62 -1.70
C SER A 58 19.53 13.74 -0.66
N LYS A 59 18.97 14.92 -0.90
CA LYS A 59 18.99 16.06 0.04
C LYS A 59 17.96 15.90 1.17
N LEU A 60 16.93 15.08 0.95
CA LEU A 60 15.83 14.94 1.89
C LEU A 60 16.28 14.13 3.11
N PRO A 61 15.94 14.56 4.35
CA PRO A 61 16.22 13.79 5.55
C PRO A 61 15.33 12.53 5.60
N PHE A 62 15.88 11.43 6.11
CA PHE A 62 15.12 10.20 6.30
C PHE A 62 14.01 10.34 7.35
N THR A 63 12.88 9.69 7.10
CA THR A 63 11.85 9.43 8.13
C THR A 63 12.13 8.08 8.78
N THR A 64 12.19 8.05 10.10
CA THR A 64 12.47 6.85 10.88
C THR A 64 11.19 6.30 11.52
N LYS A 65 11.24 5.05 11.99
CA LYS A 65 10.11 4.46 12.73
C LYS A 65 9.79 5.24 14.02
N THR A 66 10.79 5.85 14.64
CA THR A 66 10.61 6.72 15.80
C THR A 66 9.80 7.96 15.43
N ASP A 67 10.13 8.61 14.33
CA ASP A 67 9.37 9.77 13.83
C ASP A 67 7.87 9.42 13.65
N LEU A 68 7.57 8.24 13.09
CA LEU A 68 6.19 7.79 12.88
C LEU A 68 5.44 7.54 14.20
N ARG A 69 6.15 7.12 15.25
CA ARG A 69 5.58 6.91 16.59
C ARG A 69 5.36 8.20 17.35
N ASP A 70 6.33 9.11 17.27
CA ASP A 70 6.30 10.38 17.99
C ASP A 70 5.21 11.32 17.45
N THR A 71 4.78 11.09 16.22
CA THR A 71 3.71 11.83 15.55
C THR A 71 2.34 11.13 15.62
N TYR A 72 2.22 10.06 16.40
CA TYR A 72 0.95 9.35 16.61
C TYR A 72 -0.13 10.26 17.23
N PRO A 73 -1.41 10.17 16.85
CA PRO A 73 -1.89 9.34 15.72
C PRO A 73 -1.92 10.07 14.38
N TYR A 74 -2.02 11.39 14.34
CA TYR A 74 -2.34 12.19 13.14
C TYR A 74 -1.33 13.26 12.79
N GLY A 75 -0.17 13.29 13.45
CA GLY A 75 0.84 14.32 13.25
C GLY A 75 1.48 14.36 11.87
N LEU A 76 1.27 13.32 11.03
CA LEU A 76 1.76 13.25 9.66
C LEU A 76 0.67 13.39 8.60
N LEU A 77 -0.58 13.66 8.98
CA LEU A 77 -1.63 13.90 7.98
C LEU A 77 -1.31 15.13 7.14
N ALA A 78 -1.34 14.98 5.84
CA ALA A 78 -1.18 16.05 4.86
C ALA A 78 -2.52 16.54 4.29
N VAL A 79 -3.62 16.07 4.87
CA VAL A 79 -5.01 16.44 4.53
C VAL A 79 -5.84 16.55 5.82
N PRO A 80 -6.99 17.24 5.80
CA PRO A 80 -7.93 17.23 6.92
C PRO A 80 -8.42 15.82 7.25
N GLN A 81 -8.65 15.53 8.53
CA GLN A 81 -9.14 14.21 8.97
C GLN A 81 -10.48 13.82 8.30
N SER A 82 -11.29 14.79 7.90
CA SER A 82 -12.55 14.56 7.18
C SER A 82 -12.38 13.92 5.79
N GLU A 83 -11.17 13.92 5.23
CA GLU A 83 -10.85 13.27 3.96
C GLU A 83 -10.34 11.84 4.15
N ILE A 84 -10.10 11.40 5.39
CA ILE A 84 -9.65 10.04 5.69
C ILE A 84 -10.85 9.10 5.67
N VAL A 85 -10.75 8.03 4.89
CA VAL A 85 -11.81 7.02 4.72
C VAL A 85 -11.43 5.65 5.25
N GLU A 86 -10.13 5.40 5.49
CA GLU A 86 -9.66 4.13 6.05
C GLU A 86 -8.38 4.36 6.88
N ILE A 87 -8.23 3.60 7.97
CA ILE A 87 -7.07 3.66 8.86
C ILE A 87 -6.54 2.26 9.09
N HIS A 88 -5.24 2.10 8.91
CA HIS A 88 -4.50 0.91 9.27
C HIS A 88 -3.45 1.21 10.33
N MET A 89 -3.00 0.16 11.03
CA MET A 89 -2.00 0.30 12.09
C MET A 89 -1.07 -0.90 12.11
N SER A 90 0.17 -0.66 12.52
CA SER A 90 1.07 -1.75 12.90
C SER A 90 0.61 -2.39 14.23
N SER A 91 1.05 -3.63 14.51
CA SER A 91 0.66 -4.36 15.73
C SER A 91 1.05 -3.69 17.05
N GLY A 92 1.95 -2.71 17.03
CA GLY A 92 2.37 -1.99 18.23
C GLY A 92 3.10 -2.83 19.28
N THR A 93 3.56 -4.05 18.96
CA THR A 93 4.21 -4.99 19.91
C THR A 93 5.41 -4.41 20.66
N THR A 94 6.02 -3.35 20.15
CA THR A 94 7.18 -2.68 20.74
C THR A 94 6.88 -1.27 21.25
N GLY A 95 5.61 -0.95 21.54
CA GLY A 95 5.16 0.37 22.00
C GLY A 95 4.05 0.98 21.13
N THR A 96 4.03 2.31 21.01
CA THR A 96 3.04 3.03 20.19
C THR A 96 3.00 2.49 18.75
N PRO A 97 1.82 2.15 18.22
CA PRO A 97 1.71 1.67 16.85
C PRO A 97 2.01 2.79 15.84
N VAL A 98 2.35 2.40 14.62
CA VAL A 98 2.39 3.31 13.48
C VAL A 98 1.01 3.31 12.84
N VAL A 99 0.50 4.49 12.52
CA VAL A 99 -0.79 4.70 11.86
C VAL A 99 -0.57 5.04 10.39
N ASP A 100 -1.31 4.35 9.52
CA ASP A 100 -1.45 4.66 8.11
C ASP A 100 -2.91 5.08 7.84
N ALA A 101 -3.11 6.33 7.47
CA ALA A 101 -4.43 6.88 7.18
C ALA A 101 -4.55 7.21 5.69
N TYR A 102 -5.61 6.72 5.06
CA TYR A 102 -5.81 6.76 3.63
C TYR A 102 -7.00 7.63 3.24
N THR A 103 -6.81 8.48 2.24
CA THR A 103 -7.90 9.09 1.49
C THR A 103 -8.50 8.09 0.49
N ALA A 104 -9.66 8.39 -0.07
CA ALA A 104 -10.24 7.57 -1.15
C ALA A 104 -9.28 7.43 -2.34
N LYS A 105 -8.50 8.48 -2.65
CA LYS A 105 -7.50 8.43 -3.71
C LYS A 105 -6.34 7.50 -3.36
N ASP A 106 -5.86 7.53 -2.12
CA ASP A 106 -4.77 6.64 -1.68
C ASP A 106 -5.20 5.17 -1.77
N LEU A 107 -6.45 4.85 -1.41
CA LEU A 107 -7.01 3.51 -1.55
C LEU A 107 -7.10 3.08 -3.02
N ASP A 108 -7.46 4.00 -3.93
CA ASP A 108 -7.49 3.69 -5.36
C ASP A 108 -6.09 3.46 -5.93
N ASP A 109 -5.11 4.26 -5.53
CA ASP A 109 -3.69 4.09 -5.91
C ASP A 109 -3.13 2.76 -5.34
N TRP A 110 -3.48 2.40 -4.10
CA TRP A 110 -3.11 1.12 -3.50
C TRP A 110 -3.76 -0.06 -4.23
N ALA A 111 -5.06 0.02 -4.52
CA ALA A 111 -5.77 -0.99 -5.30
C ALA A 111 -5.15 -1.18 -6.69
N GLU A 112 -4.72 -0.08 -7.35
CA GLU A 112 -4.00 -0.11 -8.62
C GLU A 112 -2.67 -0.87 -8.51
N GLY A 113 -1.86 -0.58 -7.49
CA GLY A 113 -0.61 -1.29 -7.23
C GLY A 113 -0.83 -2.79 -7.00
N MET A 114 -1.87 -3.14 -6.25
CA MET A 114 -2.21 -4.54 -5.97
C MET A 114 -2.80 -5.25 -7.19
N ALA A 115 -3.60 -4.58 -8.04
CA ALA A 115 -4.07 -5.13 -9.30
C ALA A 115 -2.91 -5.48 -10.25
N ARG A 116 -1.88 -4.61 -10.32
CA ARG A 116 -0.63 -4.91 -11.06
C ARG A 116 0.08 -6.13 -10.49
N THR A 117 0.21 -6.21 -9.17
CA THR A 117 0.85 -7.34 -8.49
C THR A 117 0.14 -8.66 -8.81
N LEU A 118 -1.18 -8.70 -8.68
CA LEU A 118 -1.99 -9.87 -8.96
C LEU A 118 -1.94 -10.24 -10.45
N SER A 119 -2.05 -9.26 -11.35
CA SER A 119 -1.94 -9.46 -12.79
C SER A 119 -0.54 -9.95 -13.19
N GLY A 120 0.52 -9.43 -12.57
CA GLY A 120 1.90 -9.89 -12.75
C GLY A 120 2.08 -11.36 -12.34
N ALA A 121 1.36 -11.81 -11.31
CA ALA A 121 1.30 -13.21 -10.88
C ALA A 121 0.38 -14.09 -11.78
N GLY A 122 -0.28 -13.51 -12.78
CA GLY A 122 -1.12 -14.23 -13.74
C GLY A 122 -2.63 -14.13 -13.46
N ALA A 123 -3.06 -13.40 -12.43
CA ALA A 123 -4.48 -13.22 -12.13
C ALA A 123 -5.20 -12.39 -13.20
N THR A 124 -6.47 -12.74 -13.43
CA THR A 124 -7.38 -12.09 -14.37
C THR A 124 -8.74 -11.81 -13.72
N HIS A 125 -9.60 -11.10 -14.42
CA HIS A 125 -10.99 -10.89 -14.00
C HIS A 125 -11.84 -12.17 -13.94
N ASN A 126 -11.37 -13.27 -14.55
CA ASN A 126 -12.07 -14.58 -14.55
C ASN A 126 -11.72 -15.43 -13.33
N ASP A 127 -10.80 -14.98 -12.48
CA ASP A 127 -10.29 -15.78 -11.38
C ASP A 127 -11.09 -15.58 -10.09
N THR A 128 -11.10 -16.63 -9.27
CA THR A 128 -11.60 -16.60 -7.90
C THR A 128 -10.44 -16.68 -6.92
N ILE A 129 -10.19 -15.57 -6.23
CA ILE A 129 -9.06 -15.39 -5.33
C ILE A 129 -9.52 -15.65 -3.89
N GLN A 130 -9.01 -16.70 -3.27
CA GLN A 130 -9.21 -16.94 -1.85
C GLN A 130 -8.14 -16.23 -1.04
N ASN A 131 -8.53 -15.20 -0.29
CA ASN A 131 -7.61 -14.37 0.46
C ASN A 131 -7.53 -14.81 1.92
N ALA A 132 -6.44 -15.50 2.27
CA ALA A 132 -6.16 -16.00 3.61
C ALA A 132 -5.25 -15.09 4.44
N TYR A 133 -4.98 -13.86 4.01
CA TYR A 133 -4.39 -12.86 4.88
C TYR A 133 -5.44 -12.34 5.88
N GLY A 134 -4.98 -12.00 7.09
CA GLY A 134 -5.85 -11.43 8.13
C GLY A 134 -6.47 -10.11 7.69
N TYR A 135 -7.77 -9.99 7.89
CA TYR A 135 -8.52 -8.74 7.76
C TYR A 135 -8.55 -8.04 9.11
N GLY A 136 -8.30 -6.75 9.15
CA GLY A 136 -8.26 -5.95 10.37
C GLY A 136 -7.37 -4.74 10.19
N LEU A 137 -6.75 -4.28 11.27
CA LEU A 137 -5.90 -3.08 11.24
C LEU A 137 -4.63 -3.23 10.40
N PHE A 138 -4.19 -4.45 10.13
CA PHE A 138 -3.02 -4.70 9.28
C PHE A 138 -3.40 -4.70 7.79
N THR A 139 -2.51 -4.17 6.95
CA THR A 139 -2.79 -3.86 5.54
C THR A 139 -2.94 -5.06 4.61
N GLY A 140 -2.36 -6.24 4.96
CA GLY A 140 -2.19 -7.36 4.03
C GLY A 140 -3.48 -7.89 3.40
N GLY A 141 -4.52 -8.16 4.22
CA GLY A 141 -5.80 -8.68 3.75
C GLY A 141 -6.56 -7.68 2.88
N MET A 142 -6.63 -6.43 3.33
CA MET A 142 -7.36 -5.37 2.62
C MET A 142 -6.70 -5.00 1.30
N GLY A 143 -5.36 -4.92 1.25
CA GLY A 143 -4.65 -4.61 0.00
C GLY A 143 -4.94 -5.61 -1.10
N VAL A 144 -4.86 -6.92 -0.81
CA VAL A 144 -5.24 -7.98 -1.77
C VAL A 144 -6.71 -7.85 -2.16
N HIS A 145 -7.60 -7.58 -1.21
CA HIS A 145 -9.03 -7.42 -1.46
C HIS A 145 -9.32 -6.27 -2.43
N HIS A 146 -8.76 -5.09 -2.17
CA HIS A 146 -8.92 -3.92 -3.04
C HIS A 146 -8.36 -4.17 -4.44
N GLY A 147 -7.17 -4.77 -4.54
CA GLY A 147 -6.56 -5.12 -5.83
C GLY A 147 -7.35 -6.14 -6.61
N ALA A 148 -7.85 -7.20 -5.98
CA ALA A 148 -8.69 -8.22 -6.60
C ALA A 148 -9.99 -7.61 -7.16
N ARG A 149 -10.65 -6.76 -6.39
CA ARG A 149 -11.84 -6.03 -6.84
C ARG A 149 -11.55 -5.10 -8.02
N LYS A 150 -10.44 -4.37 -7.97
CA LYS A 150 -10.03 -3.49 -9.08
C LYS A 150 -9.70 -4.27 -10.35
N LEU A 151 -9.09 -5.44 -10.20
CA LEU A 151 -8.84 -6.39 -11.30
C LEU A 151 -10.13 -6.96 -11.90
N GLY A 152 -11.25 -6.89 -11.18
CA GLY A 152 -12.53 -7.50 -11.56
C GLY A 152 -12.64 -8.99 -11.19
N ALA A 153 -11.68 -9.53 -10.45
CA ALA A 153 -11.71 -10.92 -9.97
C ALA A 153 -12.69 -11.11 -8.81
N THR A 154 -13.21 -12.33 -8.66
CA THR A 154 -13.98 -12.69 -7.47
C THR A 154 -13.03 -12.87 -6.29
N VAL A 155 -13.32 -12.24 -5.14
CA VAL A 155 -12.53 -12.41 -3.92
C VAL A 155 -13.34 -13.08 -2.81
N ILE A 156 -12.78 -14.16 -2.22
CA ILE A 156 -13.30 -14.82 -1.01
C ILE A 156 -12.51 -14.28 0.18
N PRO A 157 -13.08 -13.39 1.02
CA PRO A 157 -12.36 -12.72 2.11
C PRO A 157 -12.40 -13.57 3.38
N ILE A 158 -11.86 -14.78 3.32
CA ILE A 158 -11.95 -15.75 4.43
C ILE A 158 -11.10 -15.37 5.64
N SER A 159 -10.05 -14.55 5.45
CA SER A 159 -9.09 -14.22 6.50
C SER A 159 -8.16 -15.40 6.86
N SER A 160 -7.31 -15.22 7.85
CA SER A 160 -6.36 -16.25 8.31
C SER A 160 -7.02 -17.29 9.22
N GLY A 161 -6.39 -18.45 9.31
CA GLY A 161 -6.82 -19.55 10.20
C GLY A 161 -7.91 -20.44 9.61
N ASN A 162 -8.44 -21.36 10.45
CA ASN A 162 -9.50 -22.33 10.12
C ASN A 162 -9.24 -23.13 8.82
N THR A 163 -8.16 -23.93 8.81
CA THR A 163 -7.68 -24.69 7.66
C THR A 163 -8.79 -25.54 7.01
N GLN A 164 -9.63 -26.22 7.80
CA GLN A 164 -10.70 -27.06 7.26
C GLN A 164 -11.73 -26.22 6.47
N LYS A 165 -12.06 -25.03 6.96
CA LYS A 165 -12.94 -24.10 6.25
C LYS A 165 -12.29 -23.55 4.99
N GLN A 166 -10.96 -23.29 5.02
CA GLN A 166 -10.21 -22.90 3.84
C GLN A 166 -10.32 -23.96 2.72
N LEU A 167 -10.08 -25.24 3.05
CA LEU A 167 -10.17 -26.35 2.12
C LEU A 167 -11.59 -26.56 1.59
N MET A 168 -12.59 -26.45 2.47
CA MET A 168 -13.99 -26.52 2.08
C MET A 168 -14.33 -25.47 1.03
N LEU A 169 -13.98 -24.20 1.29
CA LEU A 169 -14.26 -23.11 0.35
C LEU A 169 -13.50 -23.24 -0.97
N MET A 170 -12.24 -23.69 -0.94
CA MET A 170 -11.49 -23.98 -2.17
C MET A 170 -12.22 -24.99 -3.05
N ARG A 171 -12.78 -26.04 -2.44
CA ARG A 171 -13.50 -27.10 -3.14
C ARG A 171 -14.87 -26.59 -3.65
N ASP A 172 -15.62 -25.91 -2.80
CA ASP A 172 -17.00 -25.51 -3.08
C ASP A 172 -17.05 -24.37 -4.12
N PHE A 173 -16.17 -23.37 -3.99
CA PHE A 173 -16.13 -22.20 -4.89
C PHE A 173 -15.07 -22.33 -6.00
N LYS A 174 -14.30 -23.43 -6.02
CA LYS A 174 -13.27 -23.72 -7.02
C LYS A 174 -12.29 -22.54 -7.17
N SER A 175 -11.88 -21.95 -6.03
CA SER A 175 -10.91 -20.87 -6.06
C SER A 175 -9.60 -21.38 -6.71
N ASN A 176 -9.13 -20.64 -7.69
CA ASN A 176 -7.96 -21.01 -8.50
C ASN A 176 -6.73 -20.16 -8.18
N LEU A 177 -6.90 -19.15 -7.31
CA LEU A 177 -5.80 -18.37 -6.74
C LEU A 177 -5.92 -18.32 -5.22
N PHE A 178 -4.79 -18.51 -4.56
CA PHE A 178 -4.71 -18.48 -3.10
C PHE A 178 -3.63 -17.51 -2.65
N THR A 179 -4.03 -16.52 -1.84
CA THR A 179 -3.11 -15.52 -1.30
C THR A 179 -2.91 -15.75 0.19
N CYS A 180 -1.68 -16.08 0.57
CA CYS A 180 -1.28 -16.37 1.94
C CYS A 180 0.24 -16.26 2.11
N THR A 181 0.74 -16.52 3.32
CA THR A 181 2.19 -16.70 3.50
C THR A 181 2.67 -18.01 2.86
N PRO A 182 3.91 -18.07 2.33
CA PRO A 182 4.43 -19.29 1.71
C PRO A 182 4.37 -20.52 2.62
N SER A 183 4.67 -20.38 3.90
CA SER A 183 4.59 -21.47 4.88
C SER A 183 3.17 -22.00 5.04
N TYR A 184 2.16 -21.11 4.99
CA TYR A 184 0.76 -21.55 5.08
C TYR A 184 0.31 -22.25 3.78
N ALA A 185 0.78 -21.81 2.62
CA ALA A 185 0.52 -22.49 1.36
C ALA A 185 1.05 -23.95 1.39
N MET A 186 2.29 -24.15 1.85
CA MET A 186 2.86 -25.48 2.02
C MET A 186 2.06 -26.34 2.99
N TYR A 187 1.71 -25.79 4.15
CA TYR A 187 0.85 -26.48 5.11
C TYR A 187 -0.50 -26.89 4.53
N MET A 188 -1.14 -26.00 3.77
CA MET A 188 -2.42 -26.30 3.11
C MET A 188 -2.30 -27.41 2.07
N ALA A 189 -1.17 -27.52 1.38
CA ALA A 189 -0.94 -28.55 0.38
C ALA A 189 -0.75 -29.96 0.99
N GLU A 190 -0.45 -30.04 2.28
CA GLU A 190 -0.29 -31.30 3.04
C GLU A 190 -1.62 -31.81 3.62
N GLN A 191 -2.67 -31.02 3.60
CA GLN A 191 -3.99 -31.35 4.17
C GLN A 191 -4.96 -31.89 3.12
#